data_a89067b5d67d2dd5c586b57832a46e3a
#
_entry.id   a89067b5d67d2dd5c586b57832a46e3a
#
_cell.length_a   1.000
_cell.length_b   1.000
_cell.length_c   1.000
_cell.angle_alpha   90.00
_cell.angle_beta   90.00
_cell.angle_gamma   90.00
#
_symmetry.space_group_name_H-M   'P 1'
#
loop_
_entity.id
_entity.type
_entity.pdbx_description
1 polymer ?
#
loop_
_entity_poly.entity_id
_entity_poly.type
_entity_poly.pdbx_seq_one_letter_code
_entity_poly.pdbx_strand_id
1 'polypeptide(L)'
;MINRRDFGKYALATVPLARALARINSKIAGVQLGVQSYSFRDLSFNDALQAMVTDGLGLCELYAPHIEEGHLDKAPSMPRTPGARPTAEARMAAREELRKWRLSVPMSYFEGIKKRFDDAGVVLYAYNYSFNDTFTDEEIDRGFEMAKALGVRFITASTTIPIAKRVVPFAEKHKMVVAMHGHSDLKDPNQFAKPESFAEAEAMTKYFKTNLDIGHFTAANFDAVDYIEKHHDEIVLLHLKDRKKNEGPNTIWGEGETPIKQVLTLLKDKKYKIPALIEYEYKGESSSPIEVKKCLDYCEAALKA
;
A
#
# COMPACT_ATOMS: atom_id res chain seq x y z
N MET A 1 21.75 -14.68 -22.17
CA MET A 1 21.78 -13.56 -23.15
C MET A 1 20.33 -13.19 -23.43
N ILE A 2 19.83 -12.18 -22.74
CA ILE A 2 18.44 -11.70 -22.86
C ILE A 2 18.33 -10.92 -24.18
N ASN A 3 17.40 -11.32 -25.01
CA ASN A 3 17.26 -10.83 -26.38
C ASN A 3 16.61 -9.44 -26.38
N ARG A 4 17.21 -8.46 -27.05
CA ARG A 4 16.72 -7.07 -27.22
C ARG A 4 15.31 -6.91 -27.80
N ARG A 5 14.61 -8.01 -28.12
CA ARG A 5 13.28 -8.00 -28.72
C ARG A 5 12.12 -7.92 -27.73
N ASP A 6 12.36 -8.17 -26.43
CA ASP A 6 11.28 -8.09 -25.43
C ASP A 6 11.11 -6.67 -24.86
N PHE A 7 12.07 -5.77 -25.07
CA PHE A 7 11.96 -4.36 -24.69
C PHE A 7 10.96 -3.58 -25.58
N GLY A 8 10.60 -4.11 -26.75
CA GLY A 8 9.73 -3.45 -27.73
C GLY A 8 8.23 -3.54 -27.42
N LYS A 9 7.81 -4.35 -26.44
CA LYS A 9 6.38 -4.49 -26.09
C LYS A 9 5.87 -3.45 -25.10
N TYR A 10 6.77 -2.72 -24.45
CA TYR A 10 6.47 -1.57 -23.59
C TYR A 10 6.76 -0.23 -24.27
N ALA A 11 6.70 -0.19 -25.61
CA ALA A 11 6.75 1.08 -26.30
C ALA A 11 5.55 1.92 -25.86
N LEU A 12 5.82 2.97 -25.14
CA LEU A 12 4.90 4.01 -24.69
C LEU A 12 4.02 4.49 -25.85
N ALA A 13 2.84 3.89 -26.01
CA ALA A 13 1.79 4.53 -26.75
C ALA A 13 1.30 5.69 -25.88
N THR A 14 1.74 6.91 -26.18
CA THR A 14 1.10 8.12 -25.69
C THR A 14 -0.30 8.16 -26.29
N VAL A 15 -1.25 7.50 -25.64
CA VAL A 15 -2.67 7.63 -25.96
C VAL A 15 -3.08 9.01 -25.46
N PRO A 16 -3.65 9.89 -26.32
CA PRO A 16 -4.25 11.12 -25.84
C PRO A 16 -5.42 10.74 -24.93
N LEU A 17 -5.29 11.01 -23.63
CA LEU A 17 -6.29 10.77 -22.60
C LEU A 17 -7.46 11.76 -22.76
N ALA A 18 -8.34 11.54 -23.72
CA ALA A 18 -9.54 12.35 -23.94
C ALA A 18 -10.85 11.59 -23.61
N ARG A 19 -10.76 10.38 -23.05
CA ARG A 19 -11.95 9.63 -22.62
C ARG A 19 -11.61 8.88 -21.34
N ALA A 20 -12.34 9.16 -20.24
CA ALA A 20 -12.26 8.36 -19.03
C ALA A 20 -12.48 6.89 -19.43
N LEU A 21 -11.52 6.04 -19.11
CA LEU A 21 -11.65 4.61 -19.35
C LEU A 21 -12.76 4.05 -18.45
N ALA A 22 -13.46 3.03 -18.92
CA ALA A 22 -14.35 2.28 -18.05
C ALA A 22 -13.53 1.74 -16.88
N ARG A 23 -14.11 1.73 -15.67
CA ARG A 23 -13.43 1.21 -14.48
C ARG A 23 -12.93 -0.21 -14.73
N ILE A 24 -11.66 -0.44 -14.43
CA ILE A 24 -11.04 -1.76 -14.52
C ILE A 24 -11.67 -2.63 -13.43
N ASN A 25 -12.18 -3.78 -13.82
CA ASN A 25 -12.77 -4.75 -12.90
C ASN A 25 -11.73 -5.82 -12.53
N SER A 26 -11.12 -5.68 -11.35
CA SER A 26 -10.23 -6.69 -10.77
C SER A 26 -10.92 -7.52 -9.67
N LYS A 27 -12.24 -7.65 -9.73
CA LYS A 27 -13.01 -8.49 -8.81
C LYS A 27 -13.16 -9.91 -9.35
N ILE A 28 -12.67 -10.89 -8.61
CA ILE A 28 -12.66 -12.31 -8.99
C ILE A 28 -13.41 -13.14 -7.94
N ALA A 29 -14.36 -13.94 -8.36
CA ALA A 29 -15.20 -14.76 -7.48
C ALA A 29 -15.77 -14.00 -6.26
N GLY A 30 -16.06 -12.71 -6.44
CA GLY A 30 -16.60 -11.86 -5.36
C GLY A 30 -15.54 -11.13 -4.51
N VAL A 31 -14.26 -11.51 -4.59
CA VAL A 31 -13.14 -10.87 -3.90
C VAL A 31 -12.58 -9.74 -4.74
N GLN A 32 -12.46 -8.54 -4.16
CA GLN A 32 -11.82 -7.40 -4.82
C GLN A 32 -10.32 -7.49 -4.66
N LEU A 33 -9.59 -7.68 -5.76
CA LEU A 33 -8.14 -7.60 -5.81
C LEU A 33 -7.70 -6.18 -6.14
N GLY A 34 -6.52 -5.81 -5.65
CA GLY A 34 -5.87 -4.52 -5.91
C GLY A 34 -4.37 -4.60 -5.67
N VAL A 35 -3.73 -3.44 -5.60
CA VAL A 35 -2.30 -3.34 -5.35
C VAL A 35 -1.96 -2.19 -4.41
N GLN A 36 -1.03 -2.42 -3.49
CA GLN A 36 -0.29 -1.35 -2.82
C GLN A 36 0.79 -0.86 -3.78
N SER A 37 0.76 0.43 -4.14
CA SER A 37 1.66 0.95 -5.19
C SER A 37 3.14 0.90 -4.82
N TYR A 38 3.49 0.71 -3.54
CA TYR A 38 4.85 0.39 -3.11
C TYR A 38 5.42 -0.84 -3.84
N SER A 39 4.57 -1.74 -4.32
CA SER A 39 4.97 -2.85 -5.20
C SER A 39 5.73 -2.38 -6.45
N PHE A 40 5.50 -1.14 -6.88
CA PHE A 40 6.13 -0.47 -8.01
C PHE A 40 7.10 0.65 -7.59
N ARG A 41 7.69 0.55 -6.39
CA ARG A 41 8.58 1.58 -5.80
C ARG A 41 9.81 1.92 -6.63
N ASP A 42 10.14 1.09 -7.62
CA ASP A 42 11.21 1.27 -8.59
C ASP A 42 10.77 2.01 -9.86
N LEU A 43 9.49 2.36 -9.95
CA LEU A 43 8.88 3.09 -11.06
C LEU A 43 8.48 4.52 -10.65
N SER A 44 8.31 5.39 -11.65
CA SER A 44 7.63 6.66 -11.45
C SER A 44 6.14 6.44 -11.16
N PHE A 45 5.44 7.47 -10.66
CA PHE A 45 3.97 7.41 -10.50
C PHE A 45 3.28 7.06 -11.83
N ASN A 46 3.67 7.71 -12.92
CA ASN A 46 3.06 7.50 -14.23
C ASN A 46 3.27 6.07 -14.73
N ASP A 47 4.48 5.54 -14.58
CA ASP A 47 4.80 4.16 -15.00
C ASP A 47 4.09 3.13 -14.12
N ALA A 48 4.00 3.38 -12.80
CA ALA A 48 3.27 2.53 -11.87
C ALA A 48 1.77 2.49 -12.19
N LEU A 49 1.15 3.64 -12.49
CA LEU A 49 -0.25 3.69 -12.90
C LEU A 49 -0.47 2.96 -14.23
N GLN A 50 0.44 3.11 -15.19
CA GLN A 50 0.37 2.39 -16.47
C GLN A 50 0.54 0.88 -16.27
N ALA A 51 1.39 0.43 -15.35
CA ALA A 51 1.55 -0.97 -15.00
C ALA A 51 0.23 -1.54 -14.41
N MET A 52 -0.43 -0.82 -13.51
CA MET A 52 -1.74 -1.23 -12.97
C MET A 52 -2.78 -1.42 -14.08
N VAL A 53 -2.84 -0.49 -15.03
CA VAL A 53 -3.77 -0.59 -16.19
C VAL A 53 -3.44 -1.81 -17.04
N THR A 54 -2.16 -2.03 -17.33
CA THR A 54 -1.69 -3.14 -18.18
C THR A 54 -1.98 -4.50 -17.54
N ASP A 55 -1.82 -4.61 -16.21
CA ASP A 55 -2.06 -5.84 -15.46
C ASP A 55 -3.55 -6.06 -15.12
N GLY A 56 -4.41 -5.07 -15.41
CA GLY A 56 -5.83 -5.18 -15.10
C GLY A 56 -6.18 -4.98 -13.61
N LEU A 57 -5.34 -4.27 -12.86
CA LEU A 57 -5.53 -3.97 -11.45
C LEU A 57 -6.40 -2.71 -11.28
N GLY A 58 -7.66 -2.88 -10.91
CA GLY A 58 -8.66 -1.80 -10.83
C GLY A 58 -8.75 -1.11 -9.48
N LEU A 59 -7.93 -1.46 -8.49
CA LEU A 59 -7.94 -0.88 -7.15
C LEU A 59 -6.52 -0.62 -6.66
N CYS A 60 -6.26 0.57 -6.13
CA CYS A 60 -4.95 0.98 -5.65
C CYS A 60 -5.00 1.57 -4.24
N GLU A 61 -4.07 1.17 -3.41
CA GLU A 61 -3.58 1.93 -2.26
C GLU A 61 -2.33 2.69 -2.69
N LEU A 62 -2.37 4.01 -2.60
CA LEU A 62 -1.31 4.87 -3.11
C LEU A 62 -0.23 5.10 -2.05
N TYR A 63 0.98 4.69 -2.33
CA TYR A 63 2.19 5.01 -1.56
C TYR A 63 2.56 6.48 -1.73
N ALA A 64 2.57 7.26 -0.65
CA ALA A 64 2.77 8.70 -0.66
C ALA A 64 4.01 9.17 -1.46
N PRO A 65 5.18 8.54 -1.34
CA PRO A 65 6.35 8.96 -2.10
C PRO A 65 6.19 8.94 -3.62
N HIS A 66 5.27 8.16 -4.20
CA HIS A 66 5.02 8.20 -5.64
C HIS A 66 4.52 9.55 -6.16
N ILE A 67 3.83 10.31 -5.29
CA ILE A 67 3.24 11.59 -5.67
C ILE A 67 3.89 12.79 -4.95
N GLU A 68 4.95 12.55 -4.19
CA GLU A 68 5.74 13.62 -3.60
C GLU A 68 6.63 14.29 -4.66
N GLU A 69 7.21 15.42 -4.32
CA GLU A 69 7.92 16.30 -5.24
C GLU A 69 8.89 15.57 -6.19
N GLY A 70 8.69 15.73 -7.48
CA GLY A 70 9.58 15.18 -8.52
C GLY A 70 9.38 13.71 -8.87
N HIS A 71 8.47 12.98 -8.20
CA HIS A 71 8.31 11.54 -8.42
C HIS A 71 7.21 11.16 -9.42
N LEU A 72 6.49 12.13 -9.99
CA LEU A 72 5.49 11.82 -11.03
C LEU A 72 6.12 11.19 -12.28
N ASP A 73 7.33 11.65 -12.64
CA ASP A 73 8.09 11.19 -13.79
C ASP A 73 9.40 10.50 -13.42
N LYS A 74 9.67 10.30 -12.12
CA LYS A 74 10.85 9.61 -11.60
C LYS A 74 10.46 8.68 -10.48
N ALA A 75 11.11 7.52 -10.43
CA ALA A 75 10.95 6.62 -9.29
C ALA A 75 11.35 7.31 -7.97
N PRO A 76 10.64 7.04 -6.87
CA PRO A 76 11.07 7.47 -5.54
C PRO A 76 12.51 7.00 -5.26
N SER A 77 13.29 7.85 -4.61
CA SER A 77 14.69 7.55 -4.28
C SER A 77 14.77 6.41 -3.27
N MET A 78 14.97 5.19 -3.75
CA MET A 78 15.32 4.07 -2.88
C MET A 78 16.83 4.00 -2.74
N PRO A 79 17.39 3.80 -1.54
CA PRO A 79 18.82 3.57 -1.36
C PRO A 79 19.23 2.27 -2.07
N ARG A 80 19.68 2.36 -3.30
CA ARG A 80 20.00 1.19 -4.13
C ARG A 80 21.44 0.68 -3.99
N THR A 81 22.31 1.46 -3.33
CA THR A 81 23.73 1.09 -3.22
C THR A 81 24.03 0.66 -1.79
N PRO A 82 24.42 -0.61 -1.56
CA PRO A 82 25.00 -1.01 -0.29
C PRO A 82 26.20 -0.12 0.02
N GLY A 83 26.19 0.60 1.13
CA GLY A 83 27.30 1.46 1.58
C GLY A 83 27.13 2.97 1.38
N ALA A 84 26.19 3.43 0.55
CA ALA A 84 25.93 4.86 0.36
C ALA A 84 24.70 5.33 1.16
N ARG A 85 24.70 5.15 2.48
CA ARG A 85 23.65 5.77 3.32
C ARG A 85 23.92 7.28 3.38
N PRO A 86 22.93 8.14 3.08
CA PRO A 86 23.07 9.58 3.28
C PRO A 86 23.46 9.89 4.73
N THR A 87 24.26 10.95 4.92
CA THR A 87 24.60 11.40 6.29
C THR A 87 23.34 11.79 7.05
N ALA A 88 23.43 11.89 8.37
CA ALA A 88 22.31 12.33 9.21
C ALA A 88 21.83 13.72 8.77
N GLU A 89 22.77 14.65 8.51
CA GLU A 89 22.48 16.01 8.04
C GLU A 89 21.74 16.01 6.70
N ALA A 90 22.19 15.18 5.74
CA ALA A 90 21.54 15.07 4.43
C ALA A 90 20.12 14.53 4.55
N ARG A 91 19.88 13.55 5.45
CA ARG A 91 18.53 13.03 5.70
C ARG A 91 17.64 14.09 6.35
N MET A 92 18.17 14.85 7.33
CA MET A 92 17.43 15.93 7.97
C MET A 92 17.08 17.05 6.97
N ALA A 93 18.03 17.44 6.12
CA ALA A 93 17.79 18.44 5.09
C ALA A 93 16.71 17.99 4.10
N ALA A 94 16.79 16.76 3.57
CA ALA A 94 15.80 16.20 2.67
C ALA A 94 14.41 16.10 3.35
N ARG A 95 14.38 15.75 4.64
CA ARG A 95 13.13 15.69 5.41
C ARG A 95 12.50 17.09 5.59
N GLU A 96 13.33 18.11 5.79
CA GLU A 96 12.86 19.50 5.93
C GLU A 96 12.33 20.06 4.59
N GLU A 97 13.00 19.77 3.46
CA GLU A 97 12.50 20.15 2.13
C GLU A 97 11.15 19.45 1.82
N LEU A 98 11.03 18.16 2.14
CA LEU A 98 9.78 17.44 2.00
C LEU A 98 8.66 18.04 2.87
N ARG A 99 8.99 18.44 4.12
CA ARG A 99 8.02 19.13 5.00
C ARG A 99 7.54 20.43 4.35
N LYS A 100 8.45 21.28 3.89
CA LYS A 100 8.10 22.56 3.23
C LYS A 100 7.18 22.31 2.03
N TRP A 101 7.52 21.32 1.21
CA TRP A 101 6.70 20.96 0.06
C TRP A 101 5.31 20.51 0.51
N ARG A 102 5.19 19.59 1.47
CA ARG A 102 3.90 19.09 1.98
C ARG A 102 3.01 20.21 2.50
N LEU A 103 3.59 21.17 3.21
CA LEU A 103 2.85 22.31 3.78
C LEU A 103 2.45 23.35 2.74
N SER A 104 3.17 23.47 1.64
CA SER A 104 2.95 24.51 0.62
C SER A 104 2.21 24.04 -0.63
N VAL A 105 2.26 22.72 -0.97
CA VAL A 105 1.63 22.21 -2.18
C VAL A 105 0.12 22.41 -2.16
N PRO A 106 -0.50 22.98 -3.23
CA PRO A 106 -1.93 23.22 -3.25
C PRO A 106 -2.74 21.91 -3.35
N MET A 107 -3.92 21.87 -2.75
CA MET A 107 -4.79 20.68 -2.80
C MET A 107 -5.21 20.29 -4.21
N SER A 108 -5.28 21.24 -5.14
CA SER A 108 -5.53 20.98 -6.57
C SER A 108 -4.50 20.04 -7.20
N TYR A 109 -3.29 19.96 -6.66
CA TYR A 109 -2.30 18.95 -7.07
C TYR A 109 -2.83 17.53 -6.81
N PHE A 110 -3.35 17.26 -5.62
CA PHE A 110 -3.90 15.95 -5.25
C PHE A 110 -5.21 15.64 -5.98
N GLU A 111 -6.04 16.66 -6.24
CA GLU A 111 -7.21 16.53 -7.11
C GLU A 111 -6.80 16.12 -8.54
N GLY A 112 -5.68 16.68 -9.03
CA GLY A 112 -5.08 16.29 -10.30
C GLY A 112 -4.59 14.83 -10.32
N ILE A 113 -4.02 14.34 -9.22
CA ILE A 113 -3.65 12.94 -9.06
C ILE A 113 -4.89 12.04 -9.08
N LYS A 114 -5.93 12.40 -8.30
CA LYS A 114 -7.21 11.68 -8.33
C LYS A 114 -7.75 11.56 -9.75
N LYS A 115 -7.74 12.68 -10.49
CA LYS A 115 -8.20 12.69 -11.89
C LYS A 115 -7.41 11.71 -12.77
N ARG A 116 -6.09 11.58 -12.59
CA ARG A 116 -5.29 10.60 -13.35
C ARG A 116 -5.73 9.16 -13.08
N PHE A 117 -6.03 8.81 -11.83
CA PHE A 117 -6.60 7.51 -11.48
C PHE A 117 -7.98 7.29 -12.11
N ASP A 118 -8.87 8.30 -12.05
CA ASP A 118 -10.20 8.22 -12.66
C ASP A 118 -10.10 8.04 -14.18
N ASP A 119 -9.22 8.79 -14.84
CA ASP A 119 -8.99 8.73 -16.30
C ASP A 119 -8.41 7.33 -16.69
N ALA A 120 -7.58 6.75 -15.85
CA ALA A 120 -7.01 5.41 -16.04
C ALA A 120 -7.99 4.27 -15.72
N GLY A 121 -9.15 4.56 -15.14
CA GLY A 121 -10.12 3.55 -14.72
C GLY A 121 -9.73 2.76 -13.48
N VAL A 122 -8.72 3.22 -12.72
CA VAL A 122 -8.27 2.63 -11.46
C VAL A 122 -8.92 3.35 -10.29
N VAL A 123 -9.50 2.62 -9.37
CA VAL A 123 -10.07 3.21 -8.14
C VAL A 123 -8.95 3.50 -7.15
N LEU A 124 -8.73 4.76 -6.83
CA LEU A 124 -7.87 5.16 -5.73
C LEU A 124 -8.63 4.92 -4.41
N TYR A 125 -8.26 3.86 -3.68
CA TYR A 125 -9.02 3.35 -2.55
C TYR A 125 -8.52 3.89 -1.21
N ALA A 126 -7.19 3.91 -1.03
CA ALA A 126 -6.53 4.36 0.18
C ALA A 126 -5.27 5.16 -0.13
N TYR A 127 -4.85 5.99 0.81
CA TYR A 127 -3.61 6.75 0.75
C TYR A 127 -2.68 6.29 1.85
N ASN A 128 -1.57 5.68 1.49
CA ASN A 128 -0.54 5.26 2.44
C ASN A 128 0.33 6.46 2.82
N TYR A 129 0.04 7.03 3.97
CA TYR A 129 0.74 8.18 4.55
C TYR A 129 1.21 7.82 5.95
N SER A 130 2.41 7.25 6.04
CA SER A 130 2.95 6.65 7.26
C SER A 130 3.46 7.72 8.22
N PHE A 131 2.61 8.13 9.14
CA PHE A 131 2.94 9.07 10.20
C PHE A 131 4.08 8.55 11.08
N ASN A 132 5.04 9.41 11.41
CA ASN A 132 6.16 9.07 12.28
C ASN A 132 6.56 10.25 13.18
N ASP A 133 7.56 10.05 14.04
CA ASP A 133 8.01 11.00 15.03
C ASP A 133 8.59 12.32 14.46
N THR A 134 9.01 12.29 13.19
CA THR A 134 9.57 13.48 12.53
C THR A 134 8.48 14.42 11.97
N PHE A 135 7.21 13.99 11.93
CA PHE A 135 6.11 14.82 11.47
C PHE A 135 5.76 15.90 12.50
N THR A 136 5.48 17.12 12.04
CA THR A 136 4.84 18.13 12.87
C THR A 136 3.33 17.91 12.91
N ASP A 137 2.61 18.55 13.81
CA ASP A 137 1.16 18.45 13.90
C ASP A 137 0.50 19.04 12.65
N GLU A 138 1.10 20.11 12.07
CA GLU A 138 0.65 20.69 10.81
C GLU A 138 0.80 19.71 9.64
N GLU A 139 1.89 18.93 9.58
CA GLU A 139 2.06 17.90 8.56
C GLU A 139 1.05 16.76 8.72
N ILE A 140 0.75 16.37 9.97
CA ILE A 140 -0.29 15.37 10.24
C ILE A 140 -1.63 15.88 9.72
N ASP A 141 -2.03 17.09 10.12
CA ASP A 141 -3.28 17.72 9.69
C ASP A 141 -3.37 17.83 8.16
N ARG A 142 -2.26 18.26 7.54
CA ARG A 142 -2.14 18.40 6.09
C ARG A 142 -2.30 17.07 5.35
N GLY A 143 -1.81 15.97 5.92
CA GLY A 143 -1.98 14.62 5.37
C GLY A 143 -3.46 14.22 5.24
N PHE A 144 -4.31 14.63 6.18
CA PHE A 144 -5.76 14.42 6.08
C PHE A 144 -6.41 15.28 5.01
N GLU A 145 -5.95 16.53 4.81
CA GLU A 145 -6.42 17.38 3.70
C GLU A 145 -6.04 16.77 2.34
N MET A 146 -4.79 16.28 2.20
CA MET A 146 -4.32 15.57 1.01
C MET A 146 -5.19 14.34 0.73
N ALA A 147 -5.48 13.52 1.73
CA ALA A 147 -6.32 12.34 1.60
C ALA A 147 -7.75 12.70 1.13
N LYS A 148 -8.31 13.80 1.64
CA LYS A 148 -9.62 14.32 1.18
C LYS A 148 -9.57 14.76 -0.27
N ALA A 149 -8.53 15.49 -0.68
CA ALA A 149 -8.36 15.96 -2.06
C ALA A 149 -8.15 14.80 -3.04
N LEU A 150 -7.44 13.73 -2.61
CA LEU A 150 -7.33 12.46 -3.33
C LEU A 150 -8.67 11.69 -3.39
N GLY A 151 -9.66 12.07 -2.58
CA GLY A 151 -10.96 11.40 -2.53
C GLY A 151 -10.91 9.96 -2.03
N VAL A 152 -9.90 9.60 -1.24
CA VAL A 152 -9.74 8.25 -0.69
C VAL A 152 -10.69 8.01 0.48
N ARG A 153 -10.94 6.73 0.76
CA ARG A 153 -11.79 6.30 1.88
C ARG A 153 -11.03 6.24 3.20
N PHE A 154 -9.72 5.93 3.13
CA PHE A 154 -8.87 5.67 4.30
C PHE A 154 -7.48 6.26 4.08
N ILE A 155 -6.84 6.65 5.17
CA ILE A 155 -5.39 6.70 5.25
C ILE A 155 -4.94 5.36 5.79
N THR A 156 -3.88 4.77 5.23
CA THR A 156 -3.17 3.63 5.82
C THR A 156 -1.82 4.11 6.32
N ALA A 157 -1.36 3.56 7.43
CA ALA A 157 -0.13 4.03 8.05
C ALA A 157 0.69 2.90 8.67
N SER A 158 1.93 2.74 8.20
CA SER A 158 3.00 2.08 8.95
C SER A 158 3.47 3.06 10.02
N THR A 159 3.08 2.85 11.27
CA THR A 159 3.31 3.76 12.37
C THR A 159 3.55 3.00 13.67
N THR A 160 3.67 3.73 14.77
CA THR A 160 3.82 3.16 16.12
C THR A 160 2.68 3.59 17.02
N ILE A 161 2.44 2.86 18.11
CA ILE A 161 1.38 3.15 19.09
C ILE A 161 1.48 4.59 19.64
N PRO A 162 2.66 5.12 20.04
CA PRO A 162 2.77 6.51 20.49
C PRO A 162 2.39 7.53 19.42
N ILE A 163 2.73 7.27 18.15
CA ILE A 163 2.37 8.15 17.04
C ILE A 163 0.87 8.02 16.73
N ALA A 164 0.30 6.82 16.78
CA ALA A 164 -1.14 6.63 16.64
C ALA A 164 -1.90 7.47 17.68
N LYS A 165 -1.51 7.46 18.94
CA LYS A 165 -2.09 8.33 19.99
C LYS A 165 -2.07 9.81 19.61
N ARG A 166 -0.98 10.28 19.00
CA ARG A 166 -0.85 11.66 18.52
C ARG A 166 -1.77 11.96 17.33
N VAL A 167 -2.09 10.96 16.51
CA VAL A 167 -2.95 11.10 15.31
C VAL A 167 -4.44 11.15 15.66
N VAL A 168 -4.87 10.64 16.83
CA VAL A 168 -6.28 10.60 17.26
C VAL A 168 -7.03 11.91 17.02
N PRO A 169 -6.59 13.11 17.54
CA PRO A 169 -7.36 14.33 17.38
C PRO A 169 -7.54 14.76 15.93
N PHE A 170 -6.62 14.41 15.05
CA PHE A 170 -6.70 14.71 13.62
C PHE A 170 -7.69 13.77 12.91
N ALA A 171 -7.66 12.48 13.21
CA ALA A 171 -8.63 11.52 12.68
C ALA A 171 -10.07 11.91 13.06
N GLU A 172 -10.28 12.36 14.29
CA GLU A 172 -11.56 12.85 14.79
C GLU A 172 -11.99 14.18 14.16
N LYS A 173 -11.07 15.16 14.08
CA LYS A 173 -11.29 16.45 13.40
C LYS A 173 -11.74 16.25 11.95
N HIS A 174 -11.03 15.40 11.23
CA HIS A 174 -11.29 15.16 9.81
C HIS A 174 -12.37 14.12 9.55
N LYS A 175 -12.82 13.36 10.58
CA LYS A 175 -13.77 12.25 10.49
C LYS A 175 -13.33 11.23 9.44
N MET A 176 -12.04 10.90 9.44
CA MET A 176 -11.43 10.03 8.45
C MET A 176 -10.79 8.83 9.13
N VAL A 177 -11.03 7.65 8.57
CA VAL A 177 -10.43 6.41 9.07
C VAL A 177 -8.94 6.39 8.78
N VAL A 178 -8.15 5.99 9.79
CA VAL A 178 -6.74 5.64 9.66
C VAL A 178 -6.60 4.15 9.98
N ALA A 179 -6.12 3.37 9.03
CA ALA A 179 -5.92 1.94 9.18
C ALA A 179 -4.44 1.67 9.50
N MET A 180 -4.22 1.07 10.67
CA MET A 180 -2.87 0.73 11.14
C MET A 180 -2.35 -0.47 10.37
N HIS A 181 -1.20 -0.30 9.70
CA HIS A 181 -0.54 -1.36 8.97
C HIS A 181 0.36 -2.17 9.90
N GLY A 182 0.24 -3.51 9.82
CA GLY A 182 1.00 -4.44 10.64
C GLY A 182 2.43 -4.68 10.14
N HIS A 183 3.32 -4.91 11.10
CA HIS A 183 4.68 -5.40 10.88
C HIS A 183 4.91 -6.71 11.65
N SER A 184 6.16 -7.19 11.74
CA SER A 184 6.47 -8.49 12.37
C SER A 184 7.44 -8.42 13.54
N ASP A 185 8.03 -7.25 13.85
CA ASP A 185 8.99 -7.12 14.94
C ASP A 185 8.28 -7.11 16.30
N LEU A 186 8.24 -8.29 16.95
CA LEU A 186 7.67 -8.47 18.29
C LEU A 186 8.56 -7.92 19.41
N LYS A 187 9.81 -7.53 19.12
CA LYS A 187 10.74 -6.98 20.12
C LYS A 187 10.48 -5.50 20.38
N ASP A 188 9.94 -4.80 19.38
CA ASP A 188 9.50 -3.42 19.57
C ASP A 188 8.05 -3.41 20.10
N PRO A 189 7.82 -3.07 21.37
CA PRO A 189 6.47 -3.06 21.96
C PRO A 189 5.55 -1.99 21.35
N ASN A 190 6.10 -1.04 20.60
CA ASN A 190 5.36 0.05 19.99
C ASN A 190 4.87 -0.28 18.57
N GLN A 191 5.31 -1.38 17.97
CA GLN A 191 4.88 -1.77 16.63
C GLN A 191 3.51 -2.44 16.63
N PHE A 192 2.80 -2.30 15.52
CA PHE A 192 1.59 -3.05 15.21
C PHE A 192 1.97 -4.44 14.70
N ALA A 193 2.50 -5.31 15.58
CA ALA A 193 3.02 -6.63 15.24
C ALA A 193 2.21 -7.78 15.84
N LYS A 194 1.25 -7.49 16.73
CA LYS A 194 0.45 -8.49 17.43
C LYS A 194 -1.03 -8.05 17.55
N PRO A 195 -1.97 -9.00 17.73
CA PRO A 195 -3.39 -8.70 17.87
C PRO A 195 -3.71 -7.60 18.87
N GLU A 196 -3.05 -7.61 20.03
CA GLU A 196 -3.31 -6.65 21.11
C GLU A 196 -2.95 -5.22 20.73
N SER A 197 -1.94 -5.02 19.85
CA SER A 197 -1.56 -3.68 19.40
C SER A 197 -2.62 -3.05 18.50
N PHE A 198 -3.28 -3.84 17.65
CA PHE A 198 -4.43 -3.38 16.86
C PHE A 198 -5.63 -3.05 17.76
N ALA A 199 -5.96 -3.94 18.71
CA ALA A 199 -7.04 -3.71 19.66
C ALA A 199 -6.80 -2.44 20.52
N GLU A 200 -5.54 -2.18 20.93
CA GLU A 200 -5.17 -0.95 21.64
C GLU A 200 -5.47 0.29 20.79
N ALA A 201 -5.10 0.29 19.50
CA ALA A 201 -5.38 1.42 18.61
C ALA A 201 -6.88 1.62 18.38
N GLU A 202 -7.61 0.56 18.09
CA GLU A 202 -9.06 0.59 17.85
C GLU A 202 -9.84 1.12 19.07
N ALA A 203 -9.33 0.87 20.27
CA ALA A 203 -9.90 1.42 21.50
C ALA A 203 -9.67 2.94 21.69
N MET A 204 -8.71 3.55 20.98
CA MET A 204 -8.42 4.99 21.10
C MET A 204 -9.49 5.86 20.44
N THR A 205 -10.00 5.45 19.29
CA THR A 205 -11.02 6.17 18.53
C THR A 205 -11.72 5.26 17.52
N LYS A 206 -12.99 5.50 17.26
CA LYS A 206 -13.75 4.79 16.22
C LYS A 206 -13.21 4.98 14.79
N TYR A 207 -12.30 5.92 14.60
CA TYR A 207 -11.66 6.19 13.31
C TYR A 207 -10.39 5.37 13.09
N PHE A 208 -9.95 4.58 14.06
CA PHE A 208 -8.85 3.66 13.84
C PHE A 208 -9.38 2.29 13.45
N LYS A 209 -8.74 1.71 12.46
CA LYS A 209 -9.06 0.40 11.89
C LYS A 209 -7.76 -0.34 11.55
N THR A 210 -7.89 -1.56 11.10
CA THR A 210 -6.76 -2.42 10.75
C THR A 210 -6.57 -2.51 9.23
N ASN A 211 -5.34 -2.29 8.77
CA ASN A 211 -4.80 -2.76 7.51
C ASN A 211 -3.94 -4.00 7.82
N LEU A 212 -4.50 -5.19 7.66
CA LEU A 212 -3.81 -6.41 8.03
C LEU A 212 -2.89 -6.88 6.90
N ASP A 213 -1.58 -6.81 7.14
CA ASP A 213 -0.61 -7.51 6.29
C ASP A 213 -0.49 -8.97 6.75
N ILE A 214 -1.04 -9.89 5.97
CA ILE A 214 -1.06 -11.32 6.34
C ILE A 214 0.33 -11.97 6.30
N GLY A 215 1.26 -11.43 5.51
CA GLY A 215 2.64 -11.92 5.46
C GLY A 215 3.44 -11.50 6.69
N HIS A 216 3.33 -10.26 7.12
CA HIS A 216 3.92 -9.81 8.39
C HIS A 216 3.31 -10.54 9.58
N PHE A 217 2.00 -10.72 9.58
CA PHE A 217 1.29 -11.43 10.64
C PHE A 217 1.74 -12.90 10.75
N THR A 218 1.91 -13.57 9.60
CA THR A 218 2.49 -14.93 9.53
C THR A 218 3.94 -14.95 10.02
N ALA A 219 4.76 -13.96 9.62
CA ALA A 219 6.15 -13.87 10.06
C ALA A 219 6.28 -13.65 11.58
N ALA A 220 5.30 -12.99 12.19
CA ALA A 220 5.15 -12.85 13.64
C ALA A 220 4.56 -14.12 14.30
N ASN A 221 4.34 -15.21 13.57
CA ASN A 221 3.79 -16.50 14.01
C ASN A 221 2.31 -16.47 14.43
N PHE A 222 1.52 -15.53 13.93
CA PHE A 222 0.08 -15.49 14.14
C PHE A 222 -0.70 -16.14 12.99
N ASP A 223 -1.90 -16.61 13.27
CA ASP A 223 -2.81 -17.19 12.30
C ASP A 223 -3.70 -16.07 11.68
N ALA A 224 -3.42 -15.74 10.41
CA ALA A 224 -4.14 -14.69 9.71
C ALA A 224 -5.60 -15.10 9.38
N VAL A 225 -5.87 -16.39 9.14
CA VAL A 225 -7.22 -16.88 8.83
C VAL A 225 -8.11 -16.73 10.06
N ASP A 226 -7.68 -17.24 11.20
CA ASP A 226 -8.39 -17.14 12.48
C ASP A 226 -8.62 -15.66 12.87
N TYR A 227 -7.58 -14.83 12.71
CA TYR A 227 -7.70 -13.41 13.03
C TYR A 227 -8.73 -12.68 12.14
N ILE A 228 -8.73 -12.93 10.84
CA ILE A 228 -9.70 -12.34 9.91
C ILE A 228 -11.11 -12.81 10.27
N GLU A 229 -11.34 -14.09 10.56
CA GLU A 229 -12.68 -14.58 10.95
C GLU A 229 -13.23 -13.87 12.19
N LYS A 230 -12.37 -13.56 13.17
CA LYS A 230 -12.76 -12.92 14.43
C LYS A 230 -12.89 -11.40 14.35
N HIS A 231 -12.14 -10.74 13.44
CA HIS A 231 -11.96 -9.28 13.42
C HIS A 231 -12.30 -8.63 12.07
N HIS A 232 -13.03 -9.34 11.18
CA HIS A 232 -13.30 -8.85 9.81
C HIS A 232 -14.01 -7.49 9.75
N ASP A 233 -14.77 -7.09 10.79
CA ASP A 233 -15.47 -5.80 10.85
C ASP A 233 -14.51 -4.61 11.13
N GLU A 234 -13.33 -4.90 11.69
CA GLU A 234 -12.31 -3.90 11.98
C GLU A 234 -11.24 -3.80 10.86
N ILE A 235 -11.21 -4.78 9.96
CA ILE A 235 -10.24 -4.82 8.86
C ILE A 235 -10.81 -4.12 7.62
N VAL A 236 -10.16 -3.06 7.16
CA VAL A 236 -10.63 -2.27 5.99
C VAL A 236 -9.97 -2.67 4.68
N LEU A 237 -8.80 -3.28 4.74
CA LEU A 237 -8.11 -3.91 3.61
C LEU A 237 -7.06 -4.90 4.11
N LEU A 238 -6.61 -5.80 3.23
CA LEU A 238 -5.50 -6.72 3.46
C LEU A 238 -4.33 -6.37 2.55
N HIS A 239 -3.10 -6.50 3.06
CA HIS A 239 -1.94 -6.69 2.21
C HIS A 239 -1.64 -8.19 2.07
N LEU A 240 -1.52 -8.62 0.84
CA LEU A 240 -1.09 -9.96 0.49
C LEU A 240 0.41 -9.95 0.21
N LYS A 241 1.12 -10.78 0.96
CA LYS A 241 2.57 -10.93 0.90
C LYS A 241 2.92 -12.35 1.33
N ASP A 242 3.87 -12.99 0.70
CA ASP A 242 4.31 -14.31 1.15
C ASP A 242 5.63 -14.23 1.92
N ARG A 243 5.62 -14.76 3.13
CA ARG A 243 6.77 -14.74 4.06
C ARG A 243 6.94 -16.07 4.75
N LYS A 244 8.16 -16.30 5.23
CA LYS A 244 8.44 -17.37 6.20
C LYS A 244 8.12 -16.91 7.62
N LYS A 245 7.72 -17.85 8.48
CA LYS A 245 7.55 -17.66 9.92
C LYS A 245 8.84 -17.24 10.61
N ASN A 246 8.76 -16.91 11.91
CA ASN A 246 9.90 -16.56 12.76
C ASN A 246 10.70 -15.36 12.21
N GLU A 247 10.00 -14.27 11.86
CA GLU A 247 10.58 -13.07 11.23
C GLU A 247 11.33 -13.39 9.92
N GLY A 248 10.94 -14.48 9.24
CA GLY A 248 11.58 -14.95 8.02
C GLY A 248 11.39 -14.01 6.83
N PRO A 249 12.16 -14.22 5.75
CA PRO A 249 12.16 -13.32 4.59
C PRO A 249 10.86 -13.35 3.80
N ASN A 250 10.66 -12.32 2.98
CA ASN A 250 9.71 -12.34 1.87
C ASN A 250 10.16 -13.37 0.82
N THR A 251 9.22 -14.12 0.26
CA THR A 251 9.48 -15.19 -0.71
C THR A 251 8.64 -15.02 -1.96
N ILE A 252 8.99 -15.71 -3.03
CA ILE A 252 8.11 -15.89 -4.18
C ILE A 252 6.81 -16.55 -3.68
N TRP A 253 5.68 -16.07 -4.18
CA TRP A 253 4.38 -16.54 -3.70
C TRP A 253 4.16 -18.02 -3.95
N GLY A 254 3.80 -18.74 -2.89
CA GLY A 254 3.67 -20.18 -2.86
C GLY A 254 4.90 -20.92 -2.30
N GLU A 255 6.01 -20.22 -2.10
CA GLU A 255 7.23 -20.77 -1.47
C GLU A 255 7.34 -20.41 0.02
N GLY A 256 6.49 -19.46 0.49
CA GLY A 256 6.42 -19.03 1.87
C GLY A 256 5.53 -19.89 2.74
N GLU A 257 5.06 -19.30 3.82
CA GLU A 257 4.19 -19.95 4.81
C GLU A 257 2.92 -19.13 5.06
N THR A 258 2.76 -18.02 4.34
CA THR A 258 1.56 -17.17 4.45
C THR A 258 0.37 -17.89 3.82
N PRO A 259 -0.76 -18.02 4.53
CA PRO A 259 -1.92 -18.77 4.05
C PRO A 259 -2.74 -17.97 3.02
N ILE A 260 -2.09 -17.44 1.96
CA ILE A 260 -2.73 -16.55 0.95
C ILE A 260 -3.97 -17.21 0.34
N LYS A 261 -3.87 -18.48 -0.07
CA LYS A 261 -4.99 -19.20 -0.69
C LYS A 261 -6.16 -19.37 0.28
N GLN A 262 -5.87 -19.74 1.53
CA GLN A 262 -6.91 -19.93 2.55
C GLN A 262 -7.59 -18.59 2.87
N VAL A 263 -6.83 -17.50 2.97
CA VAL A 263 -7.38 -16.15 3.17
C VAL A 263 -8.28 -15.74 2.00
N LEU A 264 -7.84 -15.92 0.76
CA LEU A 264 -8.66 -15.61 -0.42
C LEU A 264 -9.94 -16.47 -0.49
N THR A 265 -9.85 -17.75 -0.14
CA THR A 265 -11.00 -18.65 -0.04
C THR A 265 -11.96 -18.18 1.06
N LEU A 266 -11.44 -17.81 2.23
CA LEU A 266 -12.24 -17.25 3.33
C LEU A 266 -13.02 -16.01 2.88
N LEU A 267 -12.35 -15.04 2.22
CA LEU A 267 -13.00 -13.83 1.71
C LEU A 267 -14.12 -14.18 0.71
N LYS A 268 -13.88 -15.15 -0.18
CA LYS A 268 -14.86 -15.64 -1.15
C LYS A 268 -16.07 -16.26 -0.47
N ASP A 269 -15.87 -17.23 0.41
CA ASP A 269 -16.90 -18.07 0.98
C ASP A 269 -17.78 -17.30 1.99
N LYS A 270 -17.15 -16.47 2.83
CA LYS A 270 -17.85 -15.61 3.80
C LYS A 270 -18.40 -14.34 3.15
N LYS A 271 -18.03 -14.05 1.90
CA LYS A 271 -18.42 -12.83 1.16
C LYS A 271 -18.00 -11.53 1.87
N TYR A 272 -16.88 -11.56 2.58
CA TYR A 272 -16.34 -10.38 3.23
C TYR A 272 -16.02 -9.29 2.21
N LYS A 273 -16.30 -8.03 2.56
CA LYS A 273 -16.09 -6.87 1.66
C LYS A 273 -14.72 -6.22 1.83
N ILE A 274 -13.76 -7.00 2.27
CA ILE A 274 -12.39 -6.57 2.52
C ILE A 274 -11.59 -6.78 1.22
N PRO A 275 -11.07 -5.72 0.59
CA PRO A 275 -10.21 -5.90 -0.58
C PRO A 275 -8.85 -6.47 -0.17
N ALA A 276 -8.29 -7.28 -1.06
CA ALA A 276 -6.99 -7.91 -0.89
C ALA A 276 -5.99 -7.30 -1.89
N LEU A 277 -4.99 -6.59 -1.36
CA LEU A 277 -4.05 -5.82 -2.15
C LEU A 277 -2.69 -6.54 -2.21
N ILE A 278 -2.18 -6.71 -3.41
CA ILE A 278 -0.85 -7.26 -3.65
C ILE A 278 0.20 -6.26 -3.11
N GLU A 279 1.10 -6.75 -2.25
CA GLU A 279 2.29 -6.02 -1.86
C GLU A 279 3.54 -6.84 -2.18
N TYR A 280 4.13 -6.55 -3.34
CA TYR A 280 5.32 -7.21 -3.84
C TYR A 280 6.59 -6.69 -3.15
N GLU A 281 7.27 -7.54 -2.39
CA GLU A 281 8.50 -7.18 -1.67
C GLU A 281 9.62 -8.24 -1.74
N TYR A 282 9.36 -9.42 -2.26
CA TYR A 282 10.44 -10.39 -2.45
C TYR A 282 11.43 -9.94 -3.55
N LYS A 283 12.61 -10.52 -3.55
CA LYS A 283 13.59 -10.29 -4.60
C LYS A 283 13.24 -11.15 -5.82
N GLY A 284 12.49 -10.55 -6.76
CA GLY A 284 12.17 -11.18 -8.03
C GLY A 284 13.33 -11.18 -9.03
N GLU A 285 13.18 -11.97 -10.08
CA GLU A 285 14.14 -12.07 -11.20
C GLU A 285 13.80 -11.09 -12.33
N SER A 286 12.60 -10.53 -12.32
CA SER A 286 12.05 -9.67 -13.36
C SER A 286 11.76 -8.25 -12.83
N SER A 287 11.25 -7.37 -13.70
CA SER A 287 10.78 -6.04 -13.29
C SER A 287 9.53 -6.13 -12.42
N SER A 288 9.31 -5.11 -11.58
CA SER A 288 8.16 -5.07 -10.66
C SER A 288 6.81 -5.32 -11.34
N PRO A 289 6.48 -4.79 -12.55
CA PRO A 289 5.22 -5.14 -13.21
C PRO A 289 5.08 -6.64 -13.48
N ILE A 290 6.13 -7.28 -13.98
CA ILE A 290 6.09 -8.72 -14.25
C ILE A 290 5.90 -9.53 -12.96
N GLU A 291 6.57 -9.15 -11.88
CA GLU A 291 6.44 -9.85 -10.59
C GLU A 291 5.06 -9.62 -9.96
N VAL A 292 4.53 -8.39 -10.02
CA VAL A 292 3.16 -8.10 -9.56
C VAL A 292 2.12 -8.88 -10.37
N LYS A 293 2.33 -9.01 -11.68
CA LYS A 293 1.44 -9.84 -12.52
C LYS A 293 1.47 -11.31 -12.12
N LYS A 294 2.64 -11.87 -11.76
CA LYS A 294 2.74 -13.24 -11.24
C LYS A 294 1.95 -13.39 -9.93
N CYS A 295 2.04 -12.39 -9.02
CA CYS A 295 1.25 -12.37 -7.80
C CYS A 295 -0.26 -12.31 -8.08
N LEU A 296 -0.69 -11.50 -9.05
CA LEU A 296 -2.08 -11.44 -9.48
C LEU A 296 -2.56 -12.79 -10.05
N ASP A 297 -1.76 -13.42 -10.92
CA ASP A 297 -2.09 -14.74 -11.50
C ASP A 297 -2.22 -15.82 -10.41
N TYR A 298 -1.38 -15.74 -9.36
CA TYR A 298 -1.48 -16.63 -8.19
C TYR A 298 -2.81 -16.44 -7.45
N CYS A 299 -3.23 -15.18 -7.22
CA CYS A 299 -4.54 -14.89 -6.61
C CYS A 299 -5.70 -15.38 -7.46
N GLU A 300 -5.62 -15.14 -8.77
CA GLU A 300 -6.66 -15.59 -9.71
C GLU A 300 -6.80 -17.11 -9.70
N ALA A 301 -5.69 -17.84 -9.76
CA ALA A 301 -5.70 -19.29 -9.69
C ALA A 301 -6.32 -19.80 -8.38
N ALA A 302 -5.98 -19.17 -7.25
CA ALA A 302 -6.55 -19.53 -5.94
C ALA A 302 -8.05 -19.29 -5.84
N LEU A 303 -8.57 -18.22 -6.46
CA LEU A 303 -10.00 -17.88 -6.42
C LEU A 303 -10.85 -18.65 -7.41
N LYS A 304 -10.25 -19.17 -8.50
CA LYS A 304 -10.91 -19.98 -9.53
C LYS A 304 -10.92 -21.48 -9.18
N ALA A 305 -10.09 -21.91 -8.22
CA ALA A 305 -10.09 -23.27 -7.69
C ALA A 305 -11.29 -23.50 -6.76
#